data_96dd9e26da4394a8804c5e024b5a3a33
#
_entry.id   96dd9e26da4394a8804c5e024b5a3a33
#
_cell.length_a   1.000
_cell.length_b   1.000
_cell.length_c   1.000
_cell.angle_alpha   90.00
_cell.angle_beta   90.00
_cell.angle_gamma   90.00
#
_symmetry.space_group_name_H-M   'P 1'
#
loop_
_entity.id
_entity.type
_entity.pdbx_description
1 polymer ?
#
loop_
_entity_poly.entity_id
_entity_poly.type
_entity_poly.pdbx_seq_one_letter_code
_entity_poly.pdbx_strand_id
1 'polypeptide(L)'
;MLAKLKSLGPARVRDDSVVGLCLNRALAVAVAAASPDSPTAASHVLVEELPTESLGQIKVLTKAVAAYGIKGRAAAITLSPGSYTLLQIERPPVEDDELVAAARWRVKHMLDYPVDEAVLQVFDAPQPNERQRSPMLNVVAAPARAVRELVGIVRKAGLFPQKVTVAEFALRDLVSLDGSQSAPAVTIFLTARAGMIQVTRSGEIYLSRRLDYGLSSVKPVDVLATGIHNTLPLELRRTVDYFDSHFSAGNIRRILAGPAENNFMSFMRQAGEVVGLDVVPLELNAELHRAASKSSDYGLPEAYFALGGALSLRQASVAQRAAV
;
A
#
# COMPACT_ATOMS: atom_id res chain seq x y z
N MET A 1 -0.81 18.87 26.23
CA MET A 1 -0.19 17.98 25.24
C MET A 1 -0.20 18.57 23.81
N LEU A 2 -0.25 19.88 23.67
CA LEU A 2 -0.32 20.66 22.41
C LEU A 2 1.05 21.17 21.92
N ALA A 3 2.15 20.82 22.59
CA ALA A 3 3.46 21.47 22.38
C ALA A 3 4.39 20.78 21.36
N LYS A 4 4.00 19.64 20.76
CA LYS A 4 4.88 18.85 19.85
C LYS A 4 4.67 19.06 18.34
N LEU A 5 3.67 19.84 17.95
CA LEU A 5 3.40 20.15 16.54
C LEU A 5 4.27 21.27 15.95
N LYS A 6 5.14 21.90 16.77
CA LYS A 6 5.90 23.09 16.37
C LYS A 6 7.29 22.85 15.75
N SER A 7 7.72 21.64 15.54
CA SER A 7 9.10 21.37 15.10
C SER A 7 9.34 21.20 13.60
N LEU A 8 8.28 21.17 12.79
CA LEU A 8 8.38 21.31 11.35
C LEU A 8 7.67 22.62 10.98
N GLY A 9 8.44 23.68 10.78
CA GLY A 9 7.90 24.95 10.32
C GLY A 9 7.08 24.75 9.05
N PRO A 10 6.10 25.65 8.74
CA PRO A 10 5.28 25.54 7.56
C PRO A 10 6.15 25.72 6.32
N ALA A 11 6.74 24.65 5.81
CA ALA A 11 7.25 24.66 4.46
C ALA A 11 6.02 24.93 3.57
N ARG A 12 6.08 25.97 2.75
CA ARG A 12 4.99 26.32 1.81
C ARG A 12 4.72 25.10 0.94
N VAL A 13 3.57 24.46 1.15
CA VAL A 13 3.08 23.39 0.28
C VAL A 13 2.92 23.97 -1.12
N ARG A 14 3.58 23.38 -2.11
CA ARG A 14 3.52 23.87 -3.51
C ARG A 14 2.10 23.72 -4.05
N ASP A 15 1.70 24.59 -4.98
CA ASP A 15 0.34 24.60 -5.53
C ASP A 15 -0.06 23.34 -6.29
N ASP A 16 0.90 22.57 -6.76
CA ASP A 16 0.74 21.32 -7.51
C ASP A 16 0.85 20.04 -6.65
N SER A 17 0.92 20.19 -5.32
CA SER A 17 1.03 19.05 -4.41
C SER A 17 -0.25 18.23 -4.35
N VAL A 18 -0.08 16.91 -4.21
CA VAL A 18 -1.15 15.94 -3.98
C VAL A 18 -1.05 15.35 -2.58
N VAL A 19 -2.17 14.90 -2.04
CA VAL A 19 -2.27 14.37 -0.69
C VAL A 19 -2.59 12.88 -0.76
N GLY A 20 -1.84 12.06 -0.05
CA GLY A 20 -2.18 10.68 0.23
C GLY A 20 -2.69 10.54 1.64
N LEU A 21 -3.68 9.69 1.82
CA LEU A 21 -4.34 9.44 3.10
C LEU A 21 -4.47 7.94 3.33
N CYS A 22 -4.20 7.51 4.53
CA CYS A 22 -4.61 6.21 5.04
C CYS A 22 -5.32 6.41 6.37
N LEU A 23 -6.57 5.98 6.44
CA LEU A 23 -7.41 6.09 7.62
C LEU A 23 -7.77 4.69 8.09
N ASN A 24 -7.21 4.29 9.22
CA ASN A 24 -7.51 3.03 9.88
C ASN A 24 -7.62 3.28 11.40
N ARG A 25 -6.79 2.66 12.22
CA ARG A 25 -6.65 2.98 13.65
C ARG A 25 -5.83 4.25 13.87
N ALA A 26 -5.00 4.60 12.89
CA ALA A 26 -4.28 5.85 12.82
C ALA A 26 -4.64 6.58 11.52
N LEU A 27 -4.54 7.91 11.56
CA LEU A 27 -4.54 8.76 10.37
C LEU A 27 -3.10 8.95 9.92
N ALA A 28 -2.80 8.56 8.71
CA ALA A 28 -1.59 8.99 8.04
C ALA A 28 -1.94 9.96 6.90
N VAL A 29 -1.26 11.08 6.87
CA VAL A 29 -1.35 12.08 5.82
C VAL A 29 0.04 12.25 5.21
N ALA A 30 0.18 11.99 3.93
CA ALA A 30 1.40 12.26 3.19
C ALA A 30 1.14 13.35 2.15
N VAL A 31 2.01 14.34 2.07
CA VAL A 31 1.95 15.39 1.05
C VAL A 31 3.12 15.20 0.10
N ALA A 32 2.84 14.87 -1.15
CA ALA A 32 3.83 14.73 -2.20
C ALA A 32 3.85 15.98 -3.08
N ALA A 33 4.99 16.65 -3.15
CA ALA A 33 5.19 17.75 -4.08
C ALA A 33 5.50 17.21 -5.47
N ALA A 34 5.00 17.86 -6.51
CA ALA A 34 5.38 17.57 -7.89
C ALA A 34 6.72 18.22 -8.18
N SER A 35 7.83 17.60 -7.76
CA SER A 35 9.18 18.00 -8.20
C SER A 35 9.73 16.98 -9.16
N PRO A 36 10.14 17.38 -10.38
CA PRO A 36 10.81 16.47 -11.31
C PRO A 36 12.15 15.97 -10.76
N ASP A 37 12.83 16.79 -9.94
CA ASP A 37 14.20 16.53 -9.47
C ASP A 37 14.25 15.61 -8.22
N SER A 38 13.12 15.34 -7.60
CA SER A 38 13.03 14.43 -6.46
C SER A 38 11.69 13.70 -6.45
N PRO A 39 11.59 12.59 -7.18
CA PRO A 39 10.35 11.80 -7.27
C PRO A 39 9.87 11.25 -5.92
N THR A 40 10.77 11.14 -4.94
CA THR A 40 10.51 10.65 -3.59
C THR A 40 10.19 11.76 -2.57
N ALA A 41 10.22 13.04 -2.98
CA ALA A 41 9.98 14.14 -2.06
C ALA A 41 8.51 14.22 -1.65
N ALA A 42 8.11 13.37 -0.71
CA ALA A 42 7.05 13.73 0.18
C ALA A 42 7.57 14.83 1.10
N SER A 43 6.94 15.99 1.04
CA SER A 43 7.37 17.13 1.84
C SER A 43 6.98 16.99 3.30
N HIS A 44 5.95 16.22 3.61
CA HIS A 44 5.44 16.03 4.97
C HIS A 44 4.71 14.70 5.12
N VAL A 45 4.89 14.05 6.25
CA VAL A 45 4.03 12.97 6.74
C VAL A 45 3.60 13.27 8.16
N LEU A 46 2.32 13.17 8.40
CA LEU A 46 1.72 13.22 9.73
C LEU A 46 1.11 11.86 10.03
N VAL A 47 1.27 11.41 11.26
CA VAL A 47 0.54 10.25 11.80
C VAL A 47 -0.06 10.63 13.14
N GLU A 48 -1.37 10.44 13.29
CA GLU A 48 -2.12 10.69 14.53
C GLU A 48 -3.07 9.52 14.82
N GLU A 49 -3.33 9.26 16.09
CA GLU A 49 -4.37 8.31 16.47
C GLU A 49 -5.75 8.81 16.04
N LEU A 50 -6.54 7.90 15.47
CA LEU A 50 -7.90 8.20 15.02
C LEU A 50 -8.92 7.72 16.04
N PRO A 51 -9.91 8.58 16.38
CA PRO A 51 -11.13 8.13 17.03
C PRO A 51 -11.89 7.13 16.17
N THR A 52 -12.65 6.24 16.80
CA THR A 52 -13.52 5.29 16.08
C THR A 52 -14.70 5.97 15.40
N GLU A 53 -15.13 7.11 15.93
CA GLU A 53 -16.28 7.86 15.42
C GLU A 53 -15.93 8.76 14.25
N SER A 54 -16.73 8.75 13.19
CA SER A 54 -16.51 9.55 11.97
C SER A 54 -16.41 11.05 12.23
N LEU A 55 -17.16 11.60 13.20
CA LEU A 55 -17.06 13.02 13.58
C LEU A 55 -15.70 13.36 14.20
N GLY A 56 -15.17 12.46 15.03
CA GLY A 56 -13.81 12.59 15.58
C GLY A 56 -12.76 12.53 14.50
N GLN A 57 -12.88 11.63 13.55
CA GLN A 57 -11.97 11.50 12.40
C GLN A 57 -11.98 12.76 11.53
N ILE A 58 -13.16 13.32 11.25
CA ILE A 58 -13.28 14.60 10.51
C ILE A 58 -12.54 15.72 11.24
N LYS A 59 -12.70 15.82 12.57
CA LYS A 59 -12.04 16.88 13.36
C LYS A 59 -10.51 16.74 13.31
N VAL A 60 -9.98 15.52 13.47
CA VAL A 60 -8.53 15.26 13.40
C VAL A 60 -8.00 15.60 12.02
N LEU A 61 -8.64 15.12 10.95
CA LEU A 61 -8.22 15.41 9.58
C LEU A 61 -8.34 16.90 9.23
N THR A 62 -9.40 17.59 9.68
CA THR A 62 -9.55 19.04 9.47
C THR A 62 -8.42 19.83 10.11
N LYS A 63 -7.97 19.44 11.32
CA LYS A 63 -6.81 20.07 11.96
C LYS A 63 -5.53 19.85 11.16
N ALA A 64 -5.31 18.62 10.67
CA ALA A 64 -4.18 18.31 9.82
C ALA A 64 -4.20 19.13 8.52
N VAL A 65 -5.36 19.20 7.84
CA VAL A 65 -5.56 20.00 6.61
C VAL A 65 -5.22 21.48 6.84
N ALA A 66 -5.65 22.05 7.97
CA ALA A 66 -5.35 23.43 8.31
C ALA A 66 -3.87 23.64 8.65
N ALA A 67 -3.27 22.72 9.45
CA ALA A 67 -1.88 22.81 9.88
C ALA A 67 -0.89 22.77 8.71
N TYR A 68 -1.20 21.99 7.68
CA TYR A 68 -0.35 21.84 6.48
C TYR A 68 -0.76 22.74 5.31
N GLY A 69 -1.83 23.53 5.44
CA GLY A 69 -2.29 24.40 4.35
C GLY A 69 -2.73 23.66 3.08
N ILE A 70 -3.22 22.41 3.22
CA ILE A 70 -3.57 21.53 2.11
C ILE A 70 -5.06 21.53 1.74
N LYS A 71 -5.82 22.51 2.22
CA LYS A 71 -7.25 22.62 1.91
C LYS A 71 -7.47 22.72 0.39
N GLY A 72 -8.46 22.00 -0.12
CA GLY A 72 -8.81 21.98 -1.54
C GLY A 72 -7.87 21.15 -2.42
N ARG A 73 -6.85 20.49 -1.85
CA ARG A 73 -5.94 19.66 -2.63
C ARG A 73 -6.57 18.35 -3.05
N ALA A 74 -6.11 17.84 -4.19
CA ALA A 74 -6.44 16.50 -4.66
C ALA A 74 -5.90 15.46 -3.69
N ALA A 75 -6.74 14.47 -3.34
CA ALA A 75 -6.39 13.44 -2.38
C ALA A 75 -6.61 12.02 -2.94
N ALA A 76 -5.66 11.14 -2.66
CA ALA A 76 -5.82 9.70 -2.78
C ALA A 76 -6.08 9.08 -1.40
N ILE A 77 -7.04 8.18 -1.33
CA ILE A 77 -7.36 7.43 -0.11
C ILE A 77 -6.86 5.99 -0.33
N THR A 78 -5.94 5.54 0.51
CA THR A 78 -5.48 4.14 0.47
C THR A 78 -6.23 3.35 1.53
N LEU A 79 -6.91 2.31 1.09
CA LEU A 79 -7.56 1.35 1.95
C LEU A 79 -6.50 0.44 2.60
N SER A 80 -6.60 0.26 3.92
CA SER A 80 -5.71 -0.64 4.67
C SER A 80 -6.08 -2.10 4.45
N PRO A 81 -5.12 -3.03 4.55
CA PRO A 81 -5.39 -4.47 4.52
C PRO A 81 -6.49 -4.86 5.52
N GLY A 82 -7.44 -5.68 5.06
CA GLY A 82 -8.61 -6.09 5.84
C GLY A 82 -9.87 -5.26 5.65
N SER A 83 -9.78 -4.09 4.99
CA SER A 83 -10.95 -3.29 4.62
C SER A 83 -11.45 -3.56 3.19
N TYR A 84 -10.78 -4.41 2.45
CA TYR A 84 -11.12 -4.87 1.10
C TYR A 84 -10.64 -6.31 0.91
N THR A 85 -11.08 -6.93 -0.18
CA THR A 85 -10.63 -8.23 -0.64
C THR A 85 -9.98 -8.08 -2.02
N LEU A 86 -8.78 -8.63 -2.20
CA LEU A 86 -8.10 -8.77 -3.49
C LEU A 86 -8.16 -10.23 -3.91
N LEU A 87 -8.75 -10.50 -5.05
CA LEU A 87 -8.94 -11.83 -5.62
C LEU A 87 -8.31 -11.90 -7.00
N GLN A 88 -7.89 -13.09 -7.40
CA GLN A 88 -7.51 -13.38 -8.77
C GLN A 88 -8.45 -14.43 -9.35
N ILE A 89 -9.02 -14.15 -10.52
CA ILE A 89 -9.95 -15.03 -11.23
C ILE A 89 -9.49 -15.20 -12.67
N GLU A 90 -9.95 -16.25 -13.35
CA GLU A 90 -9.83 -16.33 -14.80
C GLU A 90 -10.61 -15.17 -15.43
N ARG A 91 -10.02 -14.52 -16.44
CA ARG A 91 -10.70 -13.46 -17.20
C ARG A 91 -11.95 -14.02 -17.84
N PRO A 92 -13.14 -13.48 -17.55
CA PRO A 92 -14.36 -13.86 -18.25
C PRO A 92 -14.24 -13.57 -19.76
N PRO A 93 -14.79 -14.42 -20.63
CA PRO A 93 -14.74 -14.22 -22.09
C PRO A 93 -15.84 -13.22 -22.54
N VAL A 94 -15.73 -11.99 -22.08
CA VAL A 94 -16.63 -10.86 -22.37
C VAL A 94 -15.84 -9.63 -22.78
N GLU A 95 -16.48 -8.64 -23.38
CA GLU A 95 -15.86 -7.37 -23.72
C GLU A 95 -15.46 -6.57 -22.48
N ASP A 96 -14.56 -5.59 -22.63
CA ASP A 96 -13.95 -4.86 -21.52
C ASP A 96 -14.97 -4.08 -20.67
N ASP A 97 -16.00 -3.55 -21.27
CA ASP A 97 -17.09 -2.83 -20.59
C ASP A 97 -18.00 -3.74 -19.75
N GLU A 98 -18.07 -5.03 -20.06
CA GLU A 98 -18.82 -6.04 -19.31
C GLU A 98 -18.01 -6.73 -18.22
N LEU A 99 -16.66 -6.55 -18.20
CA LEU A 99 -15.77 -7.27 -17.29
C LEU A 99 -16.12 -7.10 -15.81
N VAL A 100 -16.48 -5.88 -15.40
CA VAL A 100 -16.84 -5.60 -14.00
C VAL A 100 -18.11 -6.37 -13.61
N ALA A 101 -19.11 -6.42 -14.48
CA ALA A 101 -20.35 -7.15 -14.23
C ALA A 101 -20.11 -8.67 -14.19
N ALA A 102 -19.33 -9.20 -15.12
CA ALA A 102 -18.98 -10.61 -15.17
C ALA A 102 -18.13 -11.04 -13.97
N ALA A 103 -17.15 -10.21 -13.58
CA ALA A 103 -16.32 -10.44 -12.39
C ALA A 103 -17.18 -10.45 -11.12
N ARG A 104 -18.16 -9.55 -10.99
CA ARG A 104 -19.10 -9.51 -9.85
C ARG A 104 -19.81 -10.85 -9.64
N TRP A 105 -20.26 -11.48 -10.70
CA TRP A 105 -20.87 -12.80 -10.64
C TRP A 105 -19.90 -13.89 -10.17
N ARG A 106 -18.66 -13.85 -10.65
CA ARG A 106 -17.64 -14.84 -10.28
C ARG A 106 -17.20 -14.74 -8.82
N VAL A 107 -17.10 -13.52 -8.27
CA VAL A 107 -16.66 -13.31 -6.88
C VAL A 107 -17.78 -13.34 -5.84
N LYS A 108 -19.04 -13.51 -6.26
CA LYS A 108 -20.22 -13.45 -5.39
C LYS A 108 -20.12 -14.34 -4.13
N HIS A 109 -19.53 -15.52 -4.24
CA HIS A 109 -19.39 -16.47 -3.13
C HIS A 109 -18.03 -16.42 -2.45
N MET A 110 -17.19 -15.46 -2.83
CA MET A 110 -15.82 -15.29 -2.29
C MET A 110 -15.73 -14.08 -1.35
N LEU A 111 -16.80 -13.35 -1.16
CA LEU A 111 -16.90 -12.19 -0.27
C LEU A 111 -17.71 -12.54 0.97
N ASP A 112 -17.33 -11.97 2.12
CA ASP A 112 -18.01 -12.15 3.41
C ASP A 112 -19.28 -11.28 3.54
N TYR A 113 -19.66 -10.55 2.50
CA TYR A 113 -20.80 -9.65 2.43
C TYR A 113 -21.46 -9.71 1.04
N PRO A 114 -22.72 -9.26 0.91
CA PRO A 114 -23.42 -9.29 -0.37
C PRO A 114 -22.67 -8.52 -1.46
N VAL A 115 -22.46 -9.15 -2.61
CA VAL A 115 -21.70 -8.54 -3.73
C VAL A 115 -22.36 -7.28 -4.28
N ASP A 116 -23.66 -7.10 -4.09
CA ASP A 116 -24.39 -5.88 -4.48
C ASP A 116 -24.05 -4.68 -3.59
N GLU A 117 -23.52 -4.95 -2.42
CA GLU A 117 -23.00 -3.93 -1.51
C GLU A 117 -21.50 -3.62 -1.73
N ALA A 118 -20.86 -4.26 -2.72
CA ALA A 118 -19.47 -4.04 -3.06
C ALA A 118 -19.28 -2.91 -4.08
N VAL A 119 -18.29 -2.05 -3.86
CA VAL A 119 -17.57 -1.38 -4.93
C VAL A 119 -16.53 -2.35 -5.45
N LEU A 120 -16.54 -2.60 -6.76
CA LEU A 120 -15.69 -3.58 -7.41
C LEU A 120 -14.93 -2.94 -8.57
N GLN A 121 -13.63 -3.21 -8.63
CA GLN A 121 -12.76 -2.80 -9.72
C GLN A 121 -11.96 -4.00 -10.22
N VAL A 122 -11.75 -4.06 -11.52
CA VAL A 122 -10.97 -5.12 -12.16
C VAL A 122 -9.78 -4.55 -12.91
N PHE A 123 -8.72 -5.32 -13.02
CA PHE A 123 -7.55 -5.00 -13.83
C PHE A 123 -6.81 -6.28 -14.21
N ASP A 124 -6.15 -6.25 -15.37
CA ASP A 124 -5.44 -7.42 -15.89
C ASP A 124 -4.31 -7.83 -14.93
N ALA A 125 -4.14 -9.13 -14.76
CA ALA A 125 -2.98 -9.69 -14.09
C ALA A 125 -1.88 -9.98 -15.14
N PRO A 126 -0.59 -9.89 -14.76
CA PRO A 126 0.50 -10.33 -15.62
C PRO A 126 0.27 -11.76 -16.08
N GLN A 127 0.54 -12.01 -17.37
CA GLN A 127 0.26 -13.31 -17.95
C GLN A 127 1.27 -14.34 -17.47
N PRO A 128 0.81 -15.51 -17.01
CA PRO A 128 1.67 -16.65 -16.76
C PRO A 128 2.34 -17.16 -18.04
N ASN A 129 3.29 -18.07 -17.89
CA ASN A 129 3.95 -18.73 -19.02
C ASN A 129 2.93 -19.38 -19.97
N GLU A 130 3.32 -19.62 -21.23
CA GLU A 130 2.50 -20.20 -22.29
C GLU A 130 1.77 -21.52 -21.93
N ARG A 131 2.17 -22.16 -20.85
CA ARG A 131 1.53 -23.38 -20.32
C ARG A 131 0.15 -23.10 -19.69
N GLN A 132 -0.10 -21.87 -19.23
CA GLN A 132 -1.37 -21.48 -18.65
C GLN A 132 -2.20 -20.73 -19.72
N ARG A 133 -3.24 -21.39 -20.20
CA ARG A 133 -3.99 -20.95 -21.37
C ARG A 133 -5.00 -19.83 -21.12
N SER A 134 -5.38 -19.58 -19.86
CA SER A 134 -6.41 -18.58 -19.54
C SER A 134 -5.78 -17.32 -18.95
N PRO A 135 -6.06 -16.14 -19.53
CA PRO A 135 -5.65 -14.88 -18.92
C PRO A 135 -6.32 -14.70 -17.56
N MET A 136 -5.59 -14.08 -16.62
CA MET A 136 -6.06 -13.84 -15.27
C MET A 136 -6.46 -12.38 -15.09
N LEU A 137 -7.42 -12.16 -14.20
CA LEU A 137 -7.95 -10.86 -13.83
C LEU A 137 -7.84 -10.69 -12.31
N ASN A 138 -7.29 -9.58 -11.90
CA ASN A 138 -7.33 -9.17 -10.49
C ASN A 138 -8.62 -8.41 -10.22
N VAL A 139 -9.25 -8.71 -9.10
CA VAL A 139 -10.51 -8.09 -8.65
C VAL A 139 -10.29 -7.52 -7.26
N VAL A 140 -10.49 -6.23 -7.10
CA VAL A 140 -10.57 -5.57 -5.79
C VAL A 140 -12.04 -5.34 -5.47
N ALA A 141 -12.47 -5.82 -4.31
CA ALA A 141 -13.81 -5.59 -3.79
C ALA A 141 -13.75 -4.96 -2.40
N ALA A 142 -14.51 -3.90 -2.16
CA ALA A 142 -14.61 -3.24 -0.86
C ALA A 142 -16.08 -2.91 -0.55
N PRO A 143 -16.51 -2.94 0.76
CA PRO A 143 -17.86 -2.54 1.12
C PRO A 143 -18.14 -1.10 0.71
N ALA A 144 -19.14 -0.90 -0.14
CA ALA A 144 -19.47 0.41 -0.71
C ALA A 144 -19.81 1.45 0.36
N ARG A 145 -20.41 1.02 1.47
CA ARG A 145 -20.71 1.88 2.61
C ARG A 145 -19.42 2.45 3.23
N ALA A 146 -18.42 1.60 3.49
CA ALA A 146 -17.15 2.01 4.08
C ALA A 146 -16.38 2.98 3.17
N VAL A 147 -16.35 2.68 1.86
CA VAL A 147 -15.71 3.58 0.87
C VAL A 147 -16.41 4.94 0.84
N ARG A 148 -17.75 4.98 0.79
CA ARG A 148 -18.52 6.25 0.80
C ARG A 148 -18.28 7.04 2.09
N GLU A 149 -18.19 6.38 3.23
CA GLU A 149 -17.92 7.02 4.51
C GLU A 149 -16.54 7.68 4.52
N LEU A 150 -15.49 6.97 4.13
CA LEU A 150 -14.12 7.51 4.02
C LEU A 150 -14.06 8.71 3.06
N VAL A 151 -14.67 8.60 1.89
CA VAL A 151 -14.76 9.71 0.93
C VAL A 151 -15.49 10.89 1.55
N GLY A 152 -16.56 10.65 2.30
CA GLY A 152 -17.32 11.69 3.01
C GLY A 152 -16.50 12.41 4.08
N ILE A 153 -15.69 11.66 4.87
CA ILE A 153 -14.78 12.22 5.87
C ILE A 153 -13.76 13.15 5.21
N VAL A 154 -13.13 12.70 4.14
CA VAL A 154 -12.09 13.45 3.42
C VAL A 154 -12.65 14.72 2.80
N ARG A 155 -13.85 14.67 2.19
CA ARG A 155 -14.53 15.85 1.65
C ARG A 155 -14.91 16.87 2.73
N LYS A 156 -15.46 16.39 3.84
CA LYS A 156 -15.85 17.26 4.97
C LYS A 156 -14.65 17.92 5.65
N ALA A 157 -13.49 17.27 5.61
CA ALA A 157 -12.23 17.86 6.08
C ALA A 157 -11.63 18.92 5.13
N GLY A 158 -12.23 19.13 3.95
CA GLY A 158 -11.83 20.16 2.99
C GLY A 158 -10.82 19.71 1.95
N LEU A 159 -10.64 18.42 1.73
CA LEU A 159 -9.85 17.86 0.64
C LEU A 159 -10.74 17.40 -0.53
N PHE A 160 -10.12 17.21 -1.69
CA PHE A 160 -10.82 16.76 -2.89
C PHE A 160 -10.42 15.31 -3.25
N PRO A 161 -11.18 14.28 -2.81
CA PRO A 161 -10.84 12.88 -3.12
C PRO A 161 -11.00 12.61 -4.60
N GLN A 162 -9.91 12.24 -5.27
CA GLN A 162 -9.86 11.90 -6.69
C GLN A 162 -9.64 10.40 -6.93
N LYS A 163 -8.99 9.71 -5.97
CA LYS A 163 -8.65 8.31 -6.11
C LYS A 163 -8.86 7.56 -4.80
N VAL A 164 -9.40 6.35 -4.90
CA VAL A 164 -9.34 5.34 -3.85
C VAL A 164 -8.48 4.21 -4.38
N THR A 165 -7.48 3.80 -3.61
CA THR A 165 -6.55 2.72 -3.95
C THR A 165 -6.43 1.75 -2.78
N VAL A 166 -5.66 0.67 -2.94
CA VAL A 166 -5.44 -0.35 -1.92
C VAL A 166 -3.96 -0.44 -1.58
N ALA A 167 -3.64 -1.06 -0.44
CA ALA A 167 -2.28 -1.11 0.08
C ALA A 167 -1.29 -1.74 -0.91
N GLU A 168 -1.71 -2.76 -1.66
CA GLU A 168 -0.86 -3.44 -2.67
C GLU A 168 -0.40 -2.48 -3.76
N PHE A 169 -1.29 -1.64 -4.29
CA PHE A 169 -0.92 -0.65 -5.30
C PHE A 169 -0.11 0.50 -4.72
N ALA A 170 -0.41 0.92 -3.50
CA ALA A 170 0.37 1.93 -2.81
C ALA A 170 1.83 1.47 -2.60
N LEU A 171 2.04 0.22 -2.16
CA LEU A 171 3.38 -0.35 -2.02
C LEU A 171 4.07 -0.54 -3.37
N ARG A 172 3.37 -1.02 -4.39
CA ARG A 172 3.90 -1.11 -5.76
C ARG A 172 4.43 0.24 -6.22
N ASP A 173 3.66 1.30 -6.03
CA ASP A 173 4.02 2.64 -6.49
C ASP A 173 5.22 3.21 -5.69
N LEU A 174 5.36 2.85 -4.40
CA LEU A 174 6.55 3.15 -3.60
C LEU A 174 7.78 2.41 -4.10
N VAL A 175 7.67 1.10 -4.33
CA VAL A 175 8.76 0.28 -4.87
C VAL A 175 9.19 0.78 -6.24
N SER A 176 8.24 1.31 -7.02
CA SER A 176 8.47 1.87 -8.35
C SER A 176 9.43 3.05 -8.38
N LEU A 177 9.64 3.72 -7.26
CA LEU A 177 10.56 4.86 -7.17
C LEU A 177 12.04 4.46 -7.09
N ASP A 178 12.34 3.23 -6.72
CA ASP A 178 13.71 2.74 -6.57
C ASP A 178 14.49 2.60 -7.92
N GLY A 179 13.85 2.92 -9.06
CA GLY A 179 14.50 2.94 -10.39
C GLY A 179 15.02 1.59 -10.91
N SER A 180 15.10 0.57 -10.08
CA SER A 180 15.65 -0.75 -10.37
C SER A 180 14.61 -1.79 -10.83
N GLN A 181 13.52 -1.32 -11.42
CA GLN A 181 12.31 -2.11 -11.66
C GLN A 181 12.35 -3.10 -12.81
N SER A 182 13.42 -3.13 -13.59
CA SER A 182 13.53 -4.09 -14.70
C SER A 182 13.62 -5.55 -14.23
N ALA A 183 14.12 -5.79 -13.01
CA ALA A 183 14.17 -7.11 -12.39
C ALA A 183 13.01 -7.30 -11.39
N PRO A 184 12.46 -8.53 -11.28
CA PRO A 184 11.44 -8.81 -10.28
C PRO A 184 12.00 -8.72 -8.86
N ALA A 185 11.17 -8.22 -7.94
CA ALA A 185 11.50 -8.14 -6.52
C ALA A 185 10.32 -8.65 -5.66
N VAL A 186 10.65 -9.30 -4.56
CA VAL A 186 9.67 -9.61 -3.50
C VAL A 186 9.62 -8.42 -2.55
N THR A 187 8.43 -7.93 -2.26
CA THR A 187 8.20 -6.97 -1.16
C THR A 187 7.51 -7.70 -0.02
N ILE A 188 8.07 -7.62 1.18
CA ILE A 188 7.43 -8.03 2.42
C ILE A 188 7.11 -6.80 3.22
N PHE A 189 5.86 -6.66 3.58
CA PHE A 189 5.40 -5.54 4.37
C PHE A 189 4.53 -6.01 5.52
N LEU A 190 4.91 -5.67 6.75
CA LEU A 190 4.16 -6.02 7.95
C LEU A 190 3.52 -4.79 8.58
N THR A 191 2.23 -4.90 8.86
CA THR A 191 1.53 -4.03 9.81
C THR A 191 1.65 -4.63 11.22
N ALA A 192 1.02 -4.02 12.21
CA ALA A 192 1.09 -4.55 13.59
C ALA A 192 0.60 -6.01 13.70
N ARG A 193 -0.46 -6.41 12.97
CA ARG A 193 -1.11 -7.72 13.13
C ARG A 193 -1.25 -8.55 11.86
N ALA A 194 -0.97 -7.98 10.72
CA ALA A 194 -1.08 -8.63 9.43
C ALA A 194 0.11 -8.24 8.57
N GLY A 195 0.32 -8.94 7.47
CA GLY A 195 1.33 -8.59 6.50
C GLY A 195 0.91 -8.94 5.08
N MET A 196 1.80 -8.66 4.16
CA MET A 196 1.68 -9.08 2.77
C MET A 196 3.04 -9.43 2.18
N ILE A 197 3.03 -10.39 1.28
CA ILE A 197 4.12 -10.70 0.37
C ILE A 197 3.64 -10.33 -1.03
N GLN A 198 4.41 -9.52 -1.74
CA GLN A 198 4.08 -9.10 -3.08
C GLN A 198 5.29 -9.29 -4.01
N VAL A 199 5.06 -9.81 -5.20
CA VAL A 199 6.07 -9.83 -6.27
C VAL A 199 5.69 -8.79 -7.30
N THR A 200 6.62 -7.86 -7.55
CA THR A 200 6.43 -6.78 -8.52
C THR A 200 7.58 -6.74 -9.52
N ARG A 201 7.27 -6.34 -10.76
CA ARG A 201 8.23 -6.05 -11.81
C ARG A 201 7.65 -5.00 -12.74
N SER A 202 8.43 -3.99 -13.13
CA SER A 202 8.04 -2.95 -14.10
C SER A 202 6.70 -2.26 -13.76
N GLY A 203 6.41 -2.06 -12.46
CA GLY A 203 5.16 -1.43 -12.04
C GLY A 203 3.93 -2.35 -12.07
N GLU A 204 4.10 -3.64 -12.32
CA GLU A 204 3.01 -4.63 -12.29
C GLU A 204 3.11 -5.54 -11.06
N ILE A 205 1.96 -5.98 -10.56
CA ILE A 205 1.85 -6.93 -9.45
C ILE A 205 1.63 -8.32 -10.05
N TYR A 206 2.63 -9.19 -9.93
CA TYR A 206 2.56 -10.57 -10.38
C TYR A 206 1.87 -11.48 -9.36
N LEU A 207 2.20 -11.26 -8.09
CA LEU A 207 1.64 -12.01 -6.96
C LEU A 207 1.38 -11.05 -5.80
N SER A 208 0.32 -11.31 -5.06
CA SER A 208 0.09 -10.72 -3.76
C SER A 208 -0.54 -11.77 -2.84
N ARG A 209 0.03 -11.93 -1.64
CA ARG A 209 -0.46 -12.84 -0.60
C ARG A 209 -0.55 -12.11 0.72
N ARG A 210 -1.66 -12.29 1.40
CA ARG A 210 -1.83 -11.80 2.76
C ARG A 210 -1.18 -12.77 3.75
N LEU A 211 -0.59 -12.19 4.79
CA LEU A 211 -0.06 -12.91 5.94
C LEU A 211 -0.94 -12.59 7.15
N ASP A 212 -1.33 -13.63 7.89
CA ASP A 212 -2.19 -13.52 9.09
C ASP A 212 -1.39 -13.23 10.36
N TYR A 213 -0.18 -12.69 10.21
CA TYR A 213 0.71 -12.25 11.27
C TYR A 213 1.41 -10.94 10.88
N GLY A 214 1.85 -10.17 11.86
CA GLY A 214 2.50 -8.88 11.67
C GLY A 214 3.66 -8.64 12.63
N LEU A 215 4.10 -7.40 12.76
CA LEU A 215 5.22 -6.96 13.60
C LEU A 215 5.10 -7.41 15.07
N SER A 216 3.88 -7.48 15.61
CA SER A 216 3.66 -7.95 16.98
C SER A 216 4.06 -9.43 17.20
N SER A 217 4.20 -10.18 16.12
CA SER A 217 4.66 -11.58 16.14
C SER A 217 6.17 -11.71 15.97
N VAL A 218 6.86 -10.63 15.58
CA VAL A 218 8.32 -10.59 15.43
C VAL A 218 8.93 -10.38 16.81
N LYS A 219 9.56 -11.43 17.34
CA LYS A 219 10.29 -11.37 18.63
C LYS A 219 11.77 -11.15 18.38
N PRO A 220 12.52 -10.63 19.37
CA PRO A 220 13.97 -10.61 19.29
C PRO A 220 14.55 -12.01 18.98
N VAL A 221 15.63 -12.03 18.21
CA VAL A 221 16.26 -13.24 17.66
C VAL A 221 16.67 -14.27 18.72
N ASP A 222 16.94 -13.83 19.94
CA ASP A 222 17.39 -14.68 21.05
C ASP A 222 16.29 -15.56 21.66
N VAL A 223 15.04 -15.36 21.27
CA VAL A 223 13.94 -16.21 21.69
C VAL A 223 13.76 -17.28 20.65
N LEU A 224 14.21 -18.51 20.92
CA LEU A 224 14.03 -19.72 20.09
C LEU A 224 12.59 -19.76 19.53
N ALA A 225 12.49 -19.45 18.27
CA ALA A 225 11.27 -18.99 17.67
C ALA A 225 10.45 -20.16 17.15
N THR A 226 9.29 -20.28 17.71
CA THR A 226 8.16 -20.97 17.09
C THR A 226 7.30 -19.91 16.35
N GLY A 227 6.68 -20.29 15.26
CA GLY A 227 5.75 -19.40 14.53
C GLY A 227 6.39 -18.67 13.36
N ILE A 228 6.35 -17.33 13.35
CA ILE A 228 6.76 -16.49 12.21
C ILE A 228 8.18 -16.80 11.70
N HIS A 229 9.12 -17.12 12.59
CA HIS A 229 10.51 -17.40 12.22
C HIS A 229 10.69 -18.63 11.36
N ASN A 230 9.79 -19.60 11.47
CA ASN A 230 9.77 -20.78 10.62
C ASN A 230 8.82 -20.62 9.43
N THR A 231 7.75 -19.86 9.61
CA THR A 231 6.69 -19.73 8.62
C THR A 231 7.06 -18.76 7.50
N LEU A 232 7.64 -17.60 7.83
CA LEU A 232 7.92 -16.57 6.82
C LEU A 232 8.99 -16.99 5.79
N PRO A 233 10.13 -17.61 6.17
CA PRO A 233 11.09 -18.12 5.18
C PRO A 233 10.47 -19.17 4.25
N LEU A 234 9.57 -20.02 4.77
CA LEU A 234 8.86 -20.99 3.96
C LEU A 234 7.87 -20.35 2.99
N GLU A 235 7.11 -19.33 3.44
CA GLU A 235 6.21 -18.56 2.56
C GLU A 235 6.98 -17.78 1.49
N LEU A 236 8.14 -17.23 1.84
CA LEU A 236 9.04 -16.59 0.88
C LEU A 236 9.49 -17.57 -0.19
N ARG A 237 10.03 -18.72 0.21
CA ARG A 237 10.48 -19.75 -0.72
C ARG A 237 9.35 -20.20 -1.64
N ARG A 238 8.19 -20.52 -1.09
CA ARG A 238 7.01 -20.87 -1.88
C ARG A 238 6.60 -19.80 -2.88
N THR A 239 6.74 -18.54 -2.49
CA THR A 239 6.40 -17.39 -3.35
C THR A 239 7.39 -17.27 -4.52
N VAL A 240 8.69 -17.42 -4.23
CA VAL A 240 9.75 -17.41 -5.25
C VAL A 240 9.59 -18.60 -6.19
N ASP A 241 9.48 -19.81 -5.66
CA ASP A 241 9.32 -21.03 -6.47
C ASP A 241 8.07 -20.98 -7.36
N TYR A 242 6.97 -20.43 -6.82
CA TYR A 242 5.76 -20.25 -7.60
C TYR A 242 5.97 -19.23 -8.73
N PHE A 243 6.61 -18.08 -8.43
CA PHE A 243 6.89 -17.06 -9.43
C PHE A 243 7.78 -17.61 -10.55
N ASP A 244 8.89 -18.26 -10.20
CA ASP A 244 9.86 -18.82 -11.16
C ASP A 244 9.24 -19.91 -12.03
N SER A 245 8.30 -20.69 -11.50
CA SER A 245 7.64 -21.77 -12.24
C SER A 245 6.49 -21.27 -13.14
N HIS A 246 5.86 -20.15 -12.82
CA HIS A 246 4.66 -19.69 -13.52
C HIS A 246 4.92 -18.49 -14.42
N PHE A 247 5.97 -17.71 -14.18
CA PHE A 247 6.23 -16.48 -14.94
C PHE A 247 7.63 -16.50 -15.55
N SER A 248 7.73 -16.25 -16.86
CA SER A 248 9.02 -16.06 -17.56
C SER A 248 9.50 -14.61 -17.40
N ALA A 249 9.48 -14.10 -16.16
CA ALA A 249 9.70 -12.68 -15.88
C ALA A 249 11.08 -12.39 -15.25
N GLY A 250 12.03 -13.32 -15.40
CA GLY A 250 13.38 -13.21 -14.81
C GLY A 250 13.41 -13.69 -13.35
N ASN A 251 14.61 -13.75 -12.78
CA ASN A 251 14.82 -14.31 -11.45
C ASN A 251 14.73 -13.24 -10.37
N ILE A 252 14.04 -13.54 -9.28
CA ILE A 252 14.02 -12.71 -8.08
C ILE A 252 15.40 -12.79 -7.42
N ARG A 253 15.99 -11.64 -7.10
CA ARG A 253 17.31 -11.53 -6.45
C ARG A 253 17.28 -10.82 -5.11
N ARG A 254 16.21 -10.08 -4.82
CA ARG A 254 16.12 -9.26 -3.62
C ARG A 254 14.74 -9.27 -2.99
N ILE A 255 14.74 -9.03 -1.69
CA ILE A 255 13.56 -8.81 -0.86
C ILE A 255 13.60 -7.35 -0.41
N LEU A 256 12.54 -6.61 -0.67
CA LEU A 256 12.28 -5.30 -0.08
C LEU A 256 11.47 -5.50 1.18
N ALA A 257 12.01 -5.16 2.34
CA ALA A 257 11.37 -5.38 3.63
C ALA A 257 10.90 -4.08 4.26
N GLY A 258 9.65 -3.99 4.64
CA GLY A 258 9.05 -2.82 5.29
C GLY A 258 7.97 -3.16 6.31
N PRO A 259 7.73 -2.27 7.26
CA PRO A 259 8.49 -1.04 7.54
C PRO A 259 9.90 -1.35 8.07
N ALA A 260 10.85 -0.44 7.84
CA ALA A 260 12.27 -0.65 8.16
C ALA A 260 12.57 -0.51 9.68
N GLU A 261 11.97 -1.36 10.50
CA GLU A 261 12.21 -1.43 11.94
C GLU A 261 13.35 -2.40 12.27
N ASN A 262 14.21 -2.05 13.26
CA ASN A 262 15.44 -2.79 13.56
C ASN A 262 15.23 -4.28 13.83
N ASN A 263 14.27 -4.66 14.67
CA ASN A 263 13.99 -6.07 14.98
C ASN A 263 13.49 -6.82 13.76
N PHE A 264 12.60 -6.21 12.99
CA PHE A 264 12.08 -6.78 11.76
C PHE A 264 13.17 -6.94 10.70
N MET A 265 14.03 -5.95 10.52
CA MET A 265 15.14 -6.01 9.58
C MET A 265 16.17 -7.08 9.94
N SER A 266 16.47 -7.26 11.24
CA SER A 266 17.37 -8.33 11.69
C SER A 266 16.78 -9.71 11.39
N PHE A 267 15.49 -9.89 11.66
CA PHE A 267 14.76 -11.11 11.30
C PHE A 267 14.73 -11.35 9.79
N MET A 268 14.46 -10.31 9.00
CA MET A 268 14.40 -10.42 7.54
C MET A 268 15.73 -10.80 6.91
N ARG A 269 16.86 -10.29 7.43
CA ARG A 269 18.20 -10.71 6.95
C ARG A 269 18.41 -12.19 7.13
N GLN A 270 18.06 -12.76 8.29
CA GLN A 270 18.15 -14.21 8.52
C GLN A 270 17.21 -15.00 7.59
N ALA A 271 15.98 -14.50 7.39
CA ALA A 271 15.06 -15.13 6.45
C ALA A 271 15.59 -15.08 5.00
N GLY A 272 16.24 -13.98 4.61
CA GLY A 272 16.90 -13.82 3.32
C GLY A 272 18.04 -14.81 3.11
N GLU A 273 18.89 -15.02 4.11
CA GLU A 273 19.97 -16.03 4.07
C GLU A 273 19.42 -17.44 3.83
N VAL A 274 18.30 -17.80 4.48
CA VAL A 274 17.65 -19.11 4.31
C VAL A 274 17.15 -19.34 2.87
N VAL A 275 16.67 -18.28 2.21
CA VAL A 275 16.13 -18.38 0.84
C VAL A 275 17.15 -17.98 -0.23
N GLY A 276 18.33 -17.48 0.15
CA GLY A 276 19.39 -17.08 -0.77
C GLY A 276 19.11 -15.76 -1.49
N LEU A 277 18.42 -14.83 -0.85
CA LEU A 277 18.06 -13.52 -1.42
C LEU A 277 18.59 -12.37 -0.56
N ASP A 278 19.04 -11.30 -1.24
CA ASP A 278 19.47 -10.08 -0.57
C ASP A 278 18.26 -9.34 0.03
N VAL A 279 18.40 -8.88 1.27
CA VAL A 279 17.34 -8.09 1.95
C VAL A 279 17.74 -6.63 1.98
N VAL A 280 16.87 -5.81 1.39
CA VAL A 280 17.00 -4.36 1.31
C VAL A 280 15.84 -3.73 2.09
N PRO A 281 16.08 -2.76 2.98
CA PRO A 281 15.00 -2.07 3.65
C PRO A 281 14.19 -1.25 2.63
N LEU A 282 12.87 -1.31 2.75
CA LEU A 282 11.98 -0.38 2.05
C LEU A 282 12.00 0.94 2.84
N GLU A 283 12.97 1.79 2.53
CA GLU A 283 13.17 3.05 3.24
C GLU A 283 12.22 4.13 2.71
N LEU A 284 11.50 4.75 3.63
CA LEU A 284 11.04 6.10 3.44
C LEU A 284 12.24 7.04 3.59
N ASN A 285 12.20 8.20 2.92
CA ASN A 285 13.16 9.27 3.18
C ASN A 285 13.35 9.45 4.71
N ALA A 286 14.59 9.66 5.17
CA ALA A 286 14.96 9.68 6.60
C ALA A 286 14.14 10.67 7.45
N GLU A 287 13.64 11.76 6.87
CA GLU A 287 12.76 12.71 7.54
C GLU A 287 11.35 12.14 7.76
N LEU A 288 10.85 11.40 6.79
CA LEU A 288 9.56 10.73 6.83
C LEU A 288 9.57 9.58 7.82
N HIS A 289 10.65 8.80 7.81
CA HIS A 289 10.84 7.72 8.79
C HIS A 289 10.86 8.27 10.22
N ARG A 290 11.57 9.38 10.46
CA ARG A 290 11.60 10.04 11.78
C ARG A 290 10.25 10.61 12.21
N ALA A 291 9.47 11.16 11.29
CA ALA A 291 8.14 11.67 11.59
C ALA A 291 7.15 10.53 11.91
N ALA A 292 7.20 9.45 11.14
CA ALA A 292 6.35 8.29 11.34
C ALA A 292 6.71 7.48 12.60
N SER A 293 8.01 7.34 12.93
CA SER A 293 8.48 6.60 14.11
C SER A 293 8.19 7.29 15.44
N LYS A 294 7.87 8.58 15.43
CA LYS A 294 7.52 9.35 16.65
C LYS A 294 6.05 9.21 17.05
N SER A 295 5.22 8.70 16.18
CA SER A 295 3.83 8.43 16.46
C SER A 295 3.65 6.95 16.76
N SER A 296 2.74 6.57 17.61
CA SER A 296 2.47 5.22 18.13
C SER A 296 2.82 4.03 17.19
N ASP A 297 3.01 2.84 17.75
CA ASP A 297 3.34 1.56 17.09
C ASP A 297 2.47 1.19 15.87
N TYR A 298 1.36 1.87 15.66
CA TYR A 298 0.40 1.61 14.58
C TYR A 298 0.50 2.58 13.39
N GLY A 299 1.29 3.64 13.50
CA GLY A 299 1.25 4.73 12.53
C GLY A 299 2.21 4.59 11.37
N LEU A 300 3.27 3.79 11.52
CA LEU A 300 4.30 3.66 10.50
C LEU A 300 3.79 2.98 9.21
N PRO A 301 3.07 1.86 9.25
CA PRO A 301 2.51 1.24 8.05
C PRO A 301 1.55 2.14 7.27
N GLU A 302 0.69 2.86 7.97
CA GLU A 302 -0.25 3.79 7.36
C GLU A 302 0.46 4.94 6.63
N ALA A 303 1.63 5.37 7.11
CA ALA A 303 2.46 6.37 6.44
C ALA A 303 2.96 5.90 5.07
N TYR A 304 3.39 4.64 4.96
CA TYR A 304 3.77 4.04 3.68
C TYR A 304 2.58 4.00 2.70
N PHE A 305 1.41 3.58 3.18
CA PHE A 305 0.21 3.51 2.35
C PHE A 305 -0.27 4.90 1.90
N ALA A 306 -0.22 5.88 2.80
CA ALA A 306 -0.56 7.26 2.46
C ALA A 306 0.41 7.81 1.40
N LEU A 307 1.71 7.62 1.56
CA LEU A 307 2.71 8.07 0.61
C LEU A 307 2.55 7.40 -0.76
N GLY A 308 2.39 6.07 -0.78
CA GLY A 308 2.14 5.34 -2.02
C GLY A 308 0.87 5.80 -2.75
N GLY A 309 -0.20 6.10 -2.00
CA GLY A 309 -1.41 6.69 -2.54
C GLY A 309 -1.19 8.06 -3.18
N ALA A 310 -0.41 8.94 -2.55
CA ALA A 310 -0.04 10.24 -3.11
C ALA A 310 0.74 10.09 -4.43
N LEU A 311 1.71 9.19 -4.46
CA LEU A 311 2.53 8.91 -5.65
C LEU A 311 1.68 8.37 -6.81
N SER A 312 0.78 7.46 -6.51
CA SER A 312 -0.17 6.89 -7.47
C SER A 312 -1.06 7.97 -8.12
N LEU A 313 -1.52 8.96 -7.34
CA LEU A 313 -2.32 10.06 -7.86
C LEU A 313 -1.47 11.01 -8.70
N ARG A 314 -0.23 11.25 -8.32
CA ARG A 314 0.70 12.10 -9.06
C ARG A 314 1.06 11.50 -10.43
N GLN A 315 1.34 10.21 -10.50
CA GLN A 315 1.64 9.53 -11.77
C GLN A 315 0.47 9.64 -12.75
N ALA A 316 -0.76 9.45 -12.28
CA ALA A 316 -1.96 9.63 -13.08
C ALA A 316 -2.09 11.06 -13.62
N SER A 317 -1.79 12.07 -12.82
CA SER A 317 -1.85 13.48 -13.22
C SER A 317 -0.79 13.85 -14.26
N VAL A 318 0.42 13.28 -14.16
CA VAL A 318 1.49 13.48 -15.15
C VAL A 318 1.14 12.81 -16.48
N ALA A 319 0.63 11.59 -16.45
CA ALA A 319 0.20 10.86 -17.64
C ALA A 319 -0.92 11.60 -18.41
N GLN A 320 -1.89 12.15 -17.68
CA GLN A 320 -2.95 12.97 -18.31
C GLN A 320 -2.44 14.25 -18.96
N ARG A 321 -1.44 14.91 -18.35
CA ARG A 321 -0.84 16.14 -18.94
C ARG A 321 0.04 15.86 -20.14
N ALA A 322 0.64 14.67 -20.24
CA ALA A 322 1.46 14.27 -21.37
C ALA A 322 0.63 13.78 -22.57
N ALA A 323 -0.64 13.49 -22.38
CA ALA A 323 -1.58 13.03 -23.41
C ALA A 323 -2.39 14.17 -24.06
N VAL A 324 -2.20 15.42 -23.62
CA VAL A 324 -2.80 16.66 -24.15
C VAL A 324 -1.72 17.47 -24.85
#